data_7b66dba88a8cd6147047b546bfeeee83
#
_entry.id   7b66dba88a8cd6147047b546bfeeee83
#
_cell.length_a   1.000
_cell.length_b   1.000
_cell.length_c   1.000
_cell.angle_alpha   90.00
_cell.angle_beta   90.00
_cell.angle_gamma   90.00
#
_symmetry.space_group_name_H-M   'P 1'
#
loop_
_entity.id
_entity.type
_entity.pdbx_description
1 polymer ?
#
loop_
_entity_poly.entity_id
_entity_poly.type
_entity_poly.pdbx_seq_one_letter_code
_entity_poly.pdbx_strand_id
1 'polypeptide(L)'
;MPGLLSNIDPDGLLEFSVVYTDRALNHMSKRFQGVMNDISAMLKRVYGAHSAVLVPGSGTFGMESVARQFAQDKHVLVIRNGWFSFRWTQIFDMGRIPASHTVMKARRVAEGSQAAWAPAPIDDVVATIAREKPAVVFAPHVETAAGMILPDDYLQAVADAVHAVGGLFVLDCIASGAMWVDMKATGVDVLISAPQKGWSSSPSVSYTHLTLP
;
A
#
# COMPACT_ATOMS: atom_id res chain seq x y z
N MET A 1 -12.71 11.05 42.02
CA MET A 1 -11.77 10.21 41.26
C MET A 1 -10.37 10.50 41.81
N PRO A 2 -9.54 9.51 42.06
CA PRO A 2 -8.15 9.80 42.40
C PRO A 2 -7.58 10.65 41.28
N GLY A 3 -7.10 11.85 41.63
CA GLY A 3 -6.59 12.80 40.65
C GLY A 3 -5.39 12.23 39.94
N LEU A 4 -5.45 12.11 38.64
CA LEU A 4 -4.26 11.96 37.81
C LEU A 4 -3.37 13.18 38.02
N LEU A 5 -2.06 12.98 37.97
CA LEU A 5 -1.12 14.07 37.99
C LEU A 5 -1.45 15.04 36.87
N SER A 6 -1.40 16.32 37.11
CA SER A 6 -1.84 17.35 36.15
C SER A 6 -1.06 17.41 34.86
N ASN A 7 0.06 16.69 34.76
CA ASN A 7 0.90 16.57 33.57
C ASN A 7 0.65 15.27 32.77
N ILE A 8 -0.24 14.40 33.27
CA ILE A 8 -0.66 13.20 32.55
C ILE A 8 -1.92 13.52 31.76
N ASP A 9 -1.88 13.74 30.53
CA ASP A 9 -2.97 14.17 29.67
C ASP A 9 -3.48 15.59 29.98
N PRO A 10 -2.65 16.61 29.74
CA PRO A 10 -3.01 18.01 29.98
C PRO A 10 -4.16 18.50 29.07
N ASP A 11 -4.51 17.73 28.04
CA ASP A 11 -5.60 18.03 27.11
C ASP A 11 -6.99 17.59 27.63
N GLY A 12 -7.05 17.07 28.84
CA GLY A 12 -8.28 16.93 29.60
C GLY A 12 -9.04 15.62 29.47
N LEU A 13 -8.45 14.63 28.83
CA LEU A 13 -8.96 13.26 28.86
C LEU A 13 -8.12 12.40 29.79
N LEU A 14 -8.80 11.71 30.72
CA LEU A 14 -8.14 10.86 31.69
C LEU A 14 -7.73 9.53 31.03
N GLU A 15 -6.43 9.26 31.00
CA GLU A 15 -5.90 7.98 30.55
C GLU A 15 -5.95 6.96 31.69
N PHE A 16 -6.71 5.90 31.51
CA PHE A 16 -6.71 4.72 32.40
C PHE A 16 -5.97 3.59 31.70
N SER A 17 -4.65 3.68 31.67
CA SER A 17 -3.80 2.61 31.18
C SER A 17 -3.24 1.80 32.35
N VAL A 18 -3.03 0.50 32.15
CA VAL A 18 -2.26 -0.34 33.09
C VAL A 18 -0.79 0.10 33.19
N VAL A 19 -0.35 0.95 32.27
CA VAL A 19 0.99 1.54 32.25
C VAL A 19 0.82 3.07 32.34
N TYR A 20 0.84 3.58 33.56
CA TYR A 20 0.85 5.03 33.81
C TYR A 20 2.20 5.62 33.38
N THR A 21 2.29 6.05 32.16
CA THR A 21 3.44 6.77 31.65
C THR A 21 2.99 8.06 31.00
N ASP A 22 3.83 9.07 31.02
CA ASP A 22 3.67 10.32 30.28
C ASP A 22 3.62 10.13 28.75
N ARG A 23 3.83 8.89 28.28
CA ARG A 23 3.81 8.48 26.87
C ARG A 23 2.50 7.81 26.44
N ALA A 24 1.69 7.37 27.39
CA ALA A 24 0.38 6.79 27.09
C ALA A 24 -0.59 7.91 26.70
N LEU A 25 -1.16 7.82 25.51
CA LEU A 25 -2.12 8.78 24.98
C LEU A 25 -3.48 8.12 24.78
N ASN A 26 -4.51 8.74 25.34
CA ASN A 26 -5.88 8.37 25.01
C ASN A 26 -6.18 8.71 23.53
N HIS A 27 -6.76 7.78 22.79
CA HIS A 27 -7.06 7.95 21.36
C HIS A 27 -8.04 9.10 21.08
N MET A 28 -8.80 9.57 22.08
CA MET A 28 -9.72 10.71 21.98
C MET A 28 -9.09 12.02 22.45
N SER A 29 -7.87 12.01 23.00
CA SER A 29 -7.21 13.23 23.49
C SER A 29 -6.86 14.17 22.32
N LYS A 30 -6.84 15.47 22.59
CA LYS A 30 -6.40 16.48 21.62
C LYS A 30 -4.96 16.23 21.17
N ARG A 31 -4.12 15.76 22.07
CA ARG A 31 -2.72 15.43 21.76
C ARG A 31 -2.62 14.26 20.77
N PHE A 32 -3.41 13.20 20.97
CA PHE A 32 -3.46 12.07 20.02
C PHE A 32 -4.01 12.51 18.66
N GLN A 33 -5.07 13.32 18.66
CA GLN A 33 -5.61 13.91 17.43
C GLN A 33 -4.55 14.73 16.67
N GLY A 34 -3.76 15.51 17.40
CA GLY A 34 -2.62 16.25 16.84
C GLY A 34 -1.61 15.32 16.16
N VAL A 35 -1.18 14.26 16.87
CA VAL A 35 -0.26 13.24 16.31
C VAL A 35 -0.83 12.60 15.03
N MET A 36 -2.10 12.23 15.03
CA MET A 36 -2.73 11.62 13.85
C MET A 36 -2.82 12.58 12.66
N ASN A 37 -3.14 13.84 12.92
CA ASN A 37 -3.17 14.89 11.91
C ASN A 37 -1.77 15.14 11.32
N ASP A 38 -0.73 15.20 12.16
CA ASP A 38 0.64 15.39 11.73
C ASP A 38 1.13 14.21 10.86
N ILE A 39 0.86 12.97 11.28
CA ILE A 39 1.18 11.79 10.48
C ILE A 39 0.48 11.87 9.12
N SER A 40 -0.82 12.15 9.10
CA SER A 40 -1.57 12.27 7.85
C SER A 40 -1.00 13.35 6.94
N ALA A 41 -0.66 14.52 7.50
CA ALA A 41 -0.08 15.63 6.74
C ALA A 41 1.30 15.28 6.17
N MET A 42 2.16 14.61 6.97
CA MET A 42 3.48 14.17 6.52
C MET A 42 3.39 13.15 5.39
N LEU A 43 2.52 12.14 5.52
CA LEU A 43 2.34 11.10 4.52
C LEU A 43 1.81 11.67 3.21
N LYS A 44 0.81 12.56 3.27
CA LYS A 44 0.29 13.24 2.08
C LYS A 44 1.38 14.03 1.36
N ARG A 45 2.24 14.71 2.10
CA ARG A 45 3.35 15.47 1.53
C ARG A 45 4.41 14.58 0.89
N VAL A 46 4.80 13.49 1.58
CA VAL A 46 5.88 12.60 1.13
C VAL A 46 5.51 11.84 -0.13
N TYR A 47 4.26 11.38 -0.26
CA TYR A 47 3.79 10.62 -1.40
C TYR A 47 3.05 11.45 -2.45
N GLY A 48 2.91 12.76 -2.26
CA GLY A 48 2.05 13.59 -3.12
C GLY A 48 0.57 13.22 -3.04
N ALA A 49 0.15 12.57 -1.93
CA ALA A 49 -1.16 11.95 -1.76
C ALA A 49 -2.24 12.98 -1.41
N HIS A 50 -3.48 12.73 -1.87
CA HIS A 50 -4.64 13.54 -1.49
C HIS A 50 -5.09 13.22 -0.06
N SER A 51 -5.13 11.94 0.30
CA SER A 51 -5.54 11.46 1.63
C SER A 51 -4.61 10.37 2.14
N ALA A 52 -4.61 10.17 3.45
CA ALA A 52 -3.88 9.10 4.11
C ALA A 52 -4.80 8.40 5.10
N VAL A 53 -4.83 7.07 5.05
CA VAL A 53 -5.61 6.21 5.94
C VAL A 53 -4.66 5.31 6.71
N LEU A 54 -4.80 5.28 8.02
CA LEU A 54 -4.03 4.43 8.91
C LEU A 54 -4.86 3.20 9.25
N VAL A 55 -4.36 2.04 8.84
CA VAL A 55 -5.02 0.74 9.10
C VAL A 55 -4.21 0.01 10.17
N PRO A 56 -4.75 -0.19 11.38
CA PRO A 56 -4.09 -0.98 12.40
C PRO A 56 -3.92 -2.44 11.93
N GLY A 57 -2.69 -2.91 11.84
CA GLY A 57 -2.42 -4.27 11.39
C GLY A 57 -1.09 -4.41 10.66
N SER A 58 -0.91 -5.51 9.93
CA SER A 58 0.26 -5.74 9.07
C SER A 58 0.07 -5.14 7.68
N GLY A 59 1.15 -5.02 6.90
CA GLY A 59 1.05 -4.66 5.48
C GLY A 59 0.11 -5.57 4.69
N THR A 60 0.08 -6.88 5.02
CA THR A 60 -0.88 -7.83 4.42
C THR A 60 -2.32 -7.45 4.74
N PHE A 61 -2.58 -6.97 5.96
CA PHE A 61 -3.91 -6.49 6.34
C PHE A 61 -4.31 -5.23 5.54
N GLY A 62 -3.34 -4.33 5.31
CA GLY A 62 -3.52 -3.19 4.41
C GLY A 62 -3.84 -3.64 2.98
N MET A 63 -3.14 -4.64 2.43
CA MET A 63 -3.44 -5.21 1.12
C MET A 63 -4.87 -5.77 1.06
N GLU A 64 -5.28 -6.55 2.06
CA GLU A 64 -6.63 -7.11 2.11
C GLU A 64 -7.70 -6.01 2.20
N SER A 65 -7.48 -4.97 3.00
CA SER A 65 -8.44 -3.86 3.12
C SER A 65 -8.65 -3.15 1.77
N VAL A 66 -7.57 -2.91 1.03
CA VAL A 66 -7.62 -2.32 -0.32
C VAL A 66 -8.33 -3.25 -1.30
N ALA A 67 -8.01 -4.54 -1.28
CA ALA A 67 -8.68 -5.52 -2.14
C ALA A 67 -10.19 -5.55 -1.90
N ARG A 68 -10.63 -5.60 -0.65
CA ARG A 68 -12.06 -5.59 -0.29
C ARG A 68 -12.77 -4.30 -0.70
N GLN A 69 -12.07 -3.16 -0.58
CA GLN A 69 -12.65 -1.86 -0.90
C GLN A 69 -12.82 -1.66 -2.41
N PHE A 70 -11.85 -2.09 -3.22
CA PHE A 70 -11.80 -1.71 -4.63
C PHE A 70 -12.01 -2.85 -5.61
N ALA A 71 -11.75 -4.10 -5.23
CA ALA A 71 -11.77 -5.25 -6.12
C ALA A 71 -12.99 -6.19 -5.95
N GLN A 72 -13.86 -5.93 -4.96
CA GLN A 72 -14.99 -6.81 -4.68
C GLN A 72 -15.88 -6.98 -5.90
N ASP A 73 -16.09 -8.25 -6.29
CA ASP A 73 -16.93 -8.67 -7.42
C ASP A 73 -16.53 -8.09 -8.79
N LYS A 74 -15.27 -7.65 -8.95
CA LYS A 74 -14.74 -7.06 -10.18
C LYS A 74 -13.72 -7.98 -10.86
N HIS A 75 -13.47 -7.75 -12.15
CA HIS A 75 -12.29 -8.29 -12.81
C HIS A 75 -11.07 -7.42 -12.51
N VAL A 76 -9.96 -8.04 -12.14
CA VAL A 76 -8.71 -7.32 -11.77
C VAL A 76 -7.49 -7.94 -12.45
N LEU A 77 -6.39 -7.17 -12.51
CA LEU A 77 -5.11 -7.64 -13.04
C LEU A 77 -4.03 -7.51 -11.98
N VAL A 78 -3.15 -8.51 -11.87
CA VAL A 78 -2.01 -8.53 -10.96
C VAL A 78 -0.71 -8.66 -11.73
N ILE A 79 0.17 -7.69 -11.57
CA ILE A 79 1.58 -7.79 -11.98
C ILE A 79 2.31 -8.56 -10.87
N ARG A 80 2.77 -9.77 -11.18
CA ARG A 80 3.39 -10.67 -10.22
C ARG A 80 4.87 -10.84 -10.51
N ASN A 81 5.70 -10.17 -9.72
CA ASN A 81 7.15 -10.17 -9.87
C ASN A 81 7.85 -11.19 -8.97
N GLY A 82 7.16 -11.78 -8.00
CA GLY A 82 7.71 -12.77 -7.09
C GLY A 82 6.76 -13.21 -5.99
N TRP A 83 7.35 -13.60 -4.84
CA TRP A 83 6.61 -14.16 -3.72
C TRP A 83 5.69 -13.15 -3.02
N PHE A 84 6.13 -11.90 -2.87
CA PHE A 84 5.32 -10.90 -2.15
C PHE A 84 4.15 -10.42 -2.99
N SER A 85 4.31 -10.25 -4.29
CA SER A 85 3.20 -9.92 -5.17
C SER A 85 2.25 -11.11 -5.44
N PHE A 86 2.69 -12.35 -5.19
CA PHE A 86 1.80 -13.52 -5.17
C PHE A 86 0.72 -13.41 -4.08
N ARG A 87 1.01 -12.70 -3.00
CA ARG A 87 0.07 -12.52 -1.89
C ARG A 87 -1.26 -11.90 -2.32
N TRP A 88 -1.28 -11.04 -3.33
CA TRP A 88 -2.53 -10.52 -3.87
C TRP A 88 -3.50 -11.62 -4.26
N THR A 89 -3.05 -12.59 -5.04
CA THR A 89 -3.92 -13.69 -5.46
C THR A 89 -4.27 -14.63 -4.31
N GLN A 90 -3.39 -14.82 -3.32
CA GLN A 90 -3.75 -15.55 -2.10
C GLN A 90 -4.88 -14.86 -1.33
N ILE A 91 -4.82 -13.53 -1.18
CA ILE A 91 -5.88 -12.72 -0.56
C ILE A 91 -7.17 -12.85 -1.35
N PHE A 92 -7.09 -12.75 -2.68
CA PHE A 92 -8.27 -12.85 -3.56
C PHE A 92 -8.95 -14.20 -3.45
N ASP A 93 -8.19 -15.28 -3.53
CA ASP A 93 -8.71 -16.65 -3.50
C ASP A 93 -9.32 -16.98 -2.12
N MET A 94 -8.59 -16.68 -1.03
CA MET A 94 -9.06 -16.95 0.32
C MET A 94 -10.25 -16.09 0.72
N GLY A 95 -10.26 -14.82 0.30
CA GLY A 95 -11.32 -13.87 0.59
C GLY A 95 -12.50 -13.93 -0.37
N ARG A 96 -12.38 -14.64 -1.51
CA ARG A 96 -13.35 -14.64 -2.63
C ARG A 96 -13.72 -13.20 -3.04
N ILE A 97 -12.70 -12.35 -3.20
CA ILE A 97 -12.90 -10.91 -3.33
C ILE A 97 -13.26 -10.53 -4.77
N PRO A 98 -12.37 -10.70 -5.78
CA PRO A 98 -12.72 -10.37 -7.15
C PRO A 98 -13.56 -11.49 -7.81
N ALA A 99 -14.35 -11.11 -8.79
CA ALA A 99 -15.07 -12.06 -9.64
C ALA A 99 -14.10 -12.88 -10.50
N SER A 100 -13.00 -12.26 -10.93
CA SER A 100 -11.93 -12.92 -11.68
C SER A 100 -10.64 -12.11 -11.63
N HIS A 101 -9.52 -12.75 -11.89
CA HIS A 101 -8.24 -12.06 -11.98
C HIS A 101 -7.34 -12.62 -13.07
N THR A 102 -6.59 -11.74 -13.73
CA THR A 102 -5.51 -12.08 -14.65
C THR A 102 -4.17 -11.82 -13.97
N VAL A 103 -3.19 -12.69 -14.20
CA VAL A 103 -1.85 -12.56 -13.62
C VAL A 103 -0.79 -12.45 -14.69
N MET A 104 -0.06 -11.35 -14.69
CA MET A 104 1.09 -11.13 -15.54
C MET A 104 2.37 -11.39 -14.76
N LYS A 105 3.10 -12.45 -15.12
CA LYS A 105 4.26 -12.94 -14.36
C LYS A 105 5.56 -12.35 -14.88
N ALA A 106 6.52 -12.15 -13.97
CA ALA A 106 7.91 -11.91 -14.32
C ALA A 106 8.49 -13.06 -15.16
N ARG A 107 9.48 -12.74 -15.97
CA ARG A 107 10.17 -13.67 -16.86
C ARG A 107 11.65 -13.76 -16.55
N ARG A 108 12.25 -14.91 -16.76
CA ARG A 108 13.71 -15.02 -16.79
C ARG A 108 14.26 -14.30 -18.01
N VAL A 109 15.34 -13.55 -17.83
CA VAL A 109 16.01 -12.83 -18.92
C VAL A 109 17.04 -13.68 -19.64
N ALA A 110 17.42 -14.85 -19.04
CA ALA A 110 18.36 -15.82 -19.61
C ALA A 110 18.07 -17.22 -19.07
N GLU A 111 18.70 -18.22 -19.65
CA GLU A 111 18.69 -19.58 -19.11
C GLU A 111 19.70 -19.71 -17.96
N GLY A 112 19.48 -20.69 -17.08
CA GLY A 112 20.34 -21.00 -15.94
C GLY A 112 19.70 -20.72 -14.57
N SER A 113 20.24 -21.36 -13.53
CA SER A 113 19.68 -21.28 -12.17
C SER A 113 19.80 -19.91 -11.52
N GLN A 114 20.77 -19.11 -11.96
CA GLN A 114 21.06 -17.77 -11.45
C GLN A 114 20.62 -16.64 -12.42
N ALA A 115 19.83 -16.98 -13.43
CA ALA A 115 19.34 -15.98 -14.37
C ALA A 115 18.50 -14.91 -13.64
N ALA A 116 18.74 -13.65 -13.98
CA ALA A 116 17.95 -12.54 -13.50
C ALA A 116 16.49 -12.64 -13.99
N TRP A 117 15.62 -11.96 -13.30
CA TRP A 117 14.19 -11.84 -13.64
C TRP A 117 13.88 -10.41 -14.05
N ALA A 118 12.98 -10.25 -14.98
CA ALA A 118 12.41 -8.97 -15.37
C ALA A 118 10.88 -9.01 -15.21
N PRO A 119 10.22 -7.87 -14.97
CA PRO A 119 8.76 -7.81 -14.97
C PRO A 119 8.18 -8.22 -16.32
N ALA A 120 6.89 -8.47 -16.38
CA ALA A 120 6.20 -8.61 -17.66
C ALA A 120 6.52 -7.39 -18.55
N PRO A 121 6.79 -7.56 -19.86
CA PRO A 121 7.03 -6.42 -20.74
C PRO A 121 5.88 -5.43 -20.69
N ILE A 122 6.22 -4.14 -20.63
CA ILE A 122 5.20 -3.10 -20.45
C ILE A 122 4.17 -3.10 -21.59
N ASP A 123 4.61 -3.33 -22.82
CA ASP A 123 3.71 -3.38 -23.98
C ASP A 123 2.67 -4.51 -23.86
N ASP A 124 3.08 -5.67 -23.31
CA ASP A 124 2.15 -6.79 -23.05
C ASP A 124 1.16 -6.46 -21.94
N VAL A 125 1.61 -5.73 -20.92
CA VAL A 125 0.75 -5.28 -19.81
C VAL A 125 -0.27 -4.28 -20.33
N VAL A 126 0.15 -3.27 -21.05
CA VAL A 126 -0.72 -2.24 -21.65
C VAL A 126 -1.74 -2.89 -22.61
N ALA A 127 -1.29 -3.79 -23.49
CA ALA A 127 -2.19 -4.52 -24.39
C ALA A 127 -3.20 -5.38 -23.64
N THR A 128 -2.80 -6.01 -22.53
CA THR A 128 -3.69 -6.83 -21.72
C THR A 128 -4.72 -5.96 -20.98
N ILE A 129 -4.30 -4.83 -20.42
CA ILE A 129 -5.22 -3.87 -19.78
C ILE A 129 -6.25 -3.35 -20.78
N ALA A 130 -5.82 -2.96 -21.98
CA ALA A 130 -6.72 -2.45 -23.03
C ALA A 130 -7.76 -3.51 -23.48
N ARG A 131 -7.34 -4.78 -23.55
CA ARG A 131 -8.20 -5.91 -23.95
C ARG A 131 -9.18 -6.31 -22.87
N GLU A 132 -8.71 -6.45 -21.63
CA GLU A 132 -9.47 -7.05 -20.53
C GLU A 132 -10.20 -6.02 -19.67
N LYS A 133 -9.78 -4.77 -19.75
CA LYS A 133 -10.39 -3.63 -19.03
C LYS A 133 -10.58 -3.90 -17.53
N PRO A 134 -9.52 -4.27 -16.82
CA PRO A 134 -9.64 -4.55 -15.38
C PRO A 134 -10.08 -3.31 -14.62
N ALA A 135 -10.93 -3.50 -13.61
CA ALA A 135 -11.35 -2.41 -12.74
C ALA A 135 -10.22 -1.93 -11.83
N VAL A 136 -9.26 -2.83 -11.51
CA VAL A 136 -8.09 -2.49 -10.70
C VAL A 136 -6.88 -3.28 -11.22
N VAL A 137 -5.75 -2.60 -11.31
CA VAL A 137 -4.42 -3.21 -11.52
C VAL A 137 -3.63 -3.14 -10.23
N PHE A 138 -3.08 -4.27 -9.79
CA PHE A 138 -2.23 -4.38 -8.61
C PHE A 138 -0.80 -4.69 -9.03
N ALA A 139 0.16 -3.96 -8.49
CA ALA A 139 1.58 -4.19 -8.75
C ALA A 139 2.43 -4.01 -7.47
N PRO A 140 3.55 -4.73 -7.32
CA PRO A 140 4.56 -4.40 -6.33
C PRO A 140 5.46 -3.29 -6.89
N HIS A 141 5.82 -2.29 -6.08
CA HIS A 141 6.92 -1.39 -6.46
C HIS A 141 8.26 -2.13 -6.33
N VAL A 142 8.50 -2.70 -5.16
CA VAL A 142 9.68 -3.53 -4.88
C VAL A 142 9.25 -4.96 -4.62
N GLU A 143 9.81 -5.90 -5.38
CA GLU A 143 9.68 -7.33 -5.13
C GLU A 143 10.97 -7.87 -4.52
N THR A 144 11.02 -7.99 -3.21
CA THR A 144 12.21 -8.42 -2.46
C THR A 144 12.67 -9.82 -2.84
N ALA A 145 11.73 -10.73 -3.15
CA ALA A 145 12.04 -12.12 -3.48
C ALA A 145 12.83 -12.27 -4.79
N ALA A 146 12.70 -11.31 -5.70
CA ALA A 146 13.38 -11.31 -7.00
C ALA A 146 14.43 -10.19 -7.14
N GLY A 147 14.58 -9.33 -6.12
CA GLY A 147 15.49 -8.19 -6.17
C GLY A 147 15.10 -7.18 -7.27
N MET A 148 13.79 -6.97 -7.47
CA MET A 148 13.25 -6.23 -8.60
C MET A 148 12.53 -4.96 -8.12
N ILE A 149 12.70 -3.88 -8.87
CA ILE A 149 11.98 -2.61 -8.71
C ILE A 149 11.30 -2.28 -10.04
N LEU A 150 10.06 -1.83 -9.99
CA LEU A 150 9.39 -1.24 -11.14
C LEU A 150 9.80 0.25 -11.23
N PRO A 151 10.40 0.69 -12.33
CA PRO A 151 10.78 2.10 -12.51
C PRO A 151 9.55 2.99 -12.77
N ASP A 152 9.69 4.29 -12.54
CA ASP A 152 8.61 5.26 -12.62
C ASP A 152 7.91 5.30 -13.99
N ASP A 153 8.67 5.15 -15.09
CA ASP A 153 8.12 5.09 -16.44
C ASP A 153 7.23 3.85 -16.65
N TYR A 154 7.59 2.72 -16.04
CA TYR A 154 6.74 1.53 -16.06
C TYR A 154 5.45 1.78 -15.27
N LEU A 155 5.56 2.37 -14.07
CA LEU A 155 4.39 2.71 -13.24
C LEU A 155 3.45 3.65 -13.98
N GLN A 156 3.99 4.70 -14.61
CA GLN A 156 3.22 5.67 -15.37
C GLN A 156 2.51 5.03 -16.56
N ALA A 157 3.18 4.18 -17.31
CA ALA A 157 2.56 3.46 -18.43
C ALA A 157 1.41 2.54 -17.99
N VAL A 158 1.54 1.87 -16.83
CA VAL A 158 0.45 1.07 -16.24
C VAL A 158 -0.72 1.97 -15.81
N ALA A 159 -0.43 3.10 -15.15
CA ALA A 159 -1.44 4.05 -14.71
C ALA A 159 -2.23 4.61 -15.92
N ASP A 160 -1.53 5.09 -16.94
CA ASP A 160 -2.14 5.63 -18.15
C ASP A 160 -3.05 4.60 -18.82
N ALA A 161 -2.57 3.35 -18.93
CA ALA A 161 -3.35 2.27 -19.55
C ALA A 161 -4.62 1.93 -18.76
N VAL A 162 -4.53 1.81 -17.43
CA VAL A 162 -5.69 1.45 -16.62
C VAL A 162 -6.68 2.60 -16.51
N HIS A 163 -6.21 3.84 -16.44
CA HIS A 163 -7.08 5.04 -16.45
C HIS A 163 -7.83 5.18 -17.78
N ALA A 164 -7.19 4.86 -18.90
CA ALA A 164 -7.83 4.89 -20.22
C ALA A 164 -9.04 3.93 -20.32
N VAL A 165 -9.11 2.91 -19.47
CA VAL A 165 -10.25 1.97 -19.39
C VAL A 165 -11.15 2.22 -18.18
N GLY A 166 -10.91 3.29 -17.41
CA GLY A 166 -11.71 3.68 -16.24
C GLY A 166 -11.42 2.87 -14.98
N GLY A 167 -10.26 2.19 -14.91
CA GLY A 167 -9.82 1.43 -13.75
C GLY A 167 -8.92 2.22 -12.81
N LEU A 168 -8.45 1.57 -11.73
CA LEU A 168 -7.56 2.13 -10.71
C LEU A 168 -6.22 1.38 -10.70
N PHE A 169 -5.15 2.10 -10.36
CA PHE A 169 -3.82 1.53 -10.14
C PHE A 169 -3.47 1.48 -8.65
N VAL A 170 -3.25 0.28 -8.13
CA VAL A 170 -2.85 -0.01 -6.74
C VAL A 170 -1.39 -0.43 -6.71
N LEU A 171 -0.56 0.29 -5.97
CA LEU A 171 0.86 0.01 -5.83
C LEU A 171 1.21 -0.43 -4.41
N ASP A 172 1.81 -1.61 -4.30
CA ASP A 172 2.35 -2.13 -3.04
C ASP A 172 3.78 -1.62 -2.83
N CYS A 173 3.93 -0.64 -1.95
CA CYS A 173 5.19 -0.05 -1.52
C CYS A 173 5.64 -0.55 -0.14
N ILE A 174 5.13 -1.67 0.36
CA ILE A 174 5.49 -2.20 1.68
C ILE A 174 7.01 -2.42 1.79
N ALA A 175 7.65 -2.91 0.73
CA ALA A 175 9.08 -3.16 0.70
C ALA A 175 9.91 -2.01 0.08
N SER A 176 9.31 -0.88 -0.27
CA SER A 176 10.00 0.21 -0.97
C SER A 176 10.97 1.00 -0.10
N GLY A 177 10.86 0.88 1.21
CA GLY A 177 11.74 1.59 2.11
C GLY A 177 11.57 3.10 2.02
N ALA A 178 12.68 3.81 2.03
CA ALA A 178 12.74 5.26 1.85
C ALA A 178 12.78 5.69 0.36
N MET A 179 12.47 4.78 -0.54
CA MET A 179 12.25 5.14 -1.96
C MET A 179 10.80 5.63 -2.10
N TRP A 180 10.66 6.95 -2.07
CA TRP A 180 9.36 7.59 -2.11
C TRP A 180 8.82 7.63 -3.53
N VAL A 181 7.63 7.10 -3.74
CA VAL A 181 6.91 7.20 -5.01
C VAL A 181 6.05 8.46 -4.99
N ASP A 182 6.23 9.35 -5.93
CA ASP A 182 5.31 10.46 -6.13
C ASP A 182 4.07 9.96 -6.88
N MET A 183 2.96 9.84 -6.16
CA MET A 183 1.72 9.30 -6.70
C MET A 183 1.14 10.16 -7.81
N LYS A 184 1.34 11.48 -7.76
CA LYS A 184 0.85 12.38 -8.81
C LYS A 184 1.66 12.24 -10.10
N ALA A 185 2.98 12.11 -9.97
CA ALA A 185 3.87 11.95 -11.12
C ALA A 185 3.70 10.58 -11.79
N THR A 186 3.49 9.53 -11.00
CA THR A 186 3.38 8.15 -11.49
C THR A 186 1.95 7.72 -11.83
N GLY A 187 0.94 8.53 -11.46
CA GLY A 187 -0.47 8.20 -11.69
C GLY A 187 -1.02 7.09 -10.79
N VAL A 188 -0.34 6.75 -9.69
CA VAL A 188 -0.80 5.74 -8.73
C VAL A 188 -2.00 6.28 -7.95
N ASP A 189 -3.12 5.56 -7.95
CA ASP A 189 -4.35 5.94 -7.24
C ASP A 189 -4.33 5.51 -5.78
N VAL A 190 -3.81 4.31 -5.50
CA VAL A 190 -3.74 3.75 -4.15
C VAL A 190 -2.34 3.21 -3.89
N LEU A 191 -1.71 3.70 -2.83
CA LEU A 191 -0.38 3.24 -2.42
C LEU A 191 -0.46 2.63 -1.02
N ILE A 192 0.13 1.45 -0.87
CA ILE A 192 0.20 0.73 0.41
C ILE A 192 1.64 0.73 0.89
N SER A 193 1.87 1.14 2.14
CA SER A 193 3.18 1.10 2.78
C SER A 193 3.08 0.57 4.19
N ALA A 194 4.21 0.16 4.76
CA ALA A 194 4.31 -0.35 6.12
C ALA A 194 5.51 0.27 6.84
N PRO A 195 5.30 0.96 7.96
CA PRO A 195 6.35 1.76 8.60
C PRO A 195 7.52 0.94 9.11
N GLN A 196 7.30 -0.27 9.60
CA GLN A 196 8.36 -1.15 10.09
C GLN A 196 9.29 -1.68 8.97
N LYS A 197 8.87 -1.60 7.73
CA LYS A 197 9.67 -2.05 6.59
C LYS A 197 10.60 -0.95 6.08
N GLY A 198 10.05 0.23 5.83
CA GLY A 198 10.78 1.24 5.12
C GLY A 198 11.12 2.49 5.89
N TRP A 199 10.41 2.77 6.96
CA TRP A 199 10.55 4.06 7.66
C TRP A 199 11.33 3.95 8.97
N SER A 200 11.98 2.83 9.20
CA SER A 200 12.74 2.55 10.45
C SER A 200 11.90 2.75 11.72
N SER A 201 10.60 2.57 11.63
CA SER A 201 9.69 2.74 12.75
C SER A 201 9.43 1.41 13.46
N SER A 202 8.85 1.49 14.65
CA SER A 202 8.47 0.30 15.42
C SER A 202 7.48 -0.58 14.64
N PRO A 203 7.53 -1.92 14.78
CA PRO A 203 6.62 -2.84 14.08
C PRO A 203 5.17 -2.80 14.56
N SER A 204 4.83 -1.95 15.50
CA SER A 204 3.51 -1.93 16.14
C SER A 204 2.38 -1.32 15.29
N VAL A 205 2.66 -0.72 14.14
CA VAL A 205 1.64 -0.05 13.32
C VAL A 205 1.94 -0.21 11.82
N SER A 206 0.93 -0.60 11.06
CA SER A 206 0.97 -0.62 9.59
C SER A 206 0.04 0.45 9.03
N TYR A 207 0.45 1.08 7.94
CA TYR A 207 -0.31 2.16 7.31
C TYR A 207 -0.61 1.82 5.86
N THR A 208 -1.82 2.16 5.44
CA THR A 208 -2.23 2.15 4.04
C THR A 208 -2.62 3.56 3.65
N HIS A 209 -2.15 4.02 2.50
CA HIS A 209 -2.50 5.32 1.96
C HIS A 209 -3.48 5.12 0.84
N LEU A 210 -4.57 5.85 0.89
CA LEU A 210 -5.55 5.93 -0.17
C LEU A 210 -5.49 7.34 -0.76
N THR A 211 -5.22 7.44 -2.05
CA THR A 211 -5.60 8.62 -2.81
C THR A 211 -6.74 8.24 -3.73
N LEU A 212 -7.80 9.00 -3.68
CA LEU A 212 -8.79 9.03 -4.76
C LEU A 212 -8.52 10.26 -5.60
N PRO A 213 -8.71 10.18 -6.91
CA PRO A 213 -8.55 11.32 -7.81
C PRO A 213 -9.45 12.49 -7.44
#